data_d7e0864818e1e4b2d3347b6effaa556d
#
_entry.id   d7e0864818e1e4b2d3347b6effaa556d
#
_cell.length_a   1.000
_cell.length_b   1.000
_cell.length_c   1.000
_cell.angle_alpha   90.00
_cell.angle_beta   90.00
_cell.angle_gamma   90.00
#
_symmetry.space_group_name_H-M   'P 1'
#
loop_
_entity.id
_entity.type
_entity.pdbx_description
1 polymer ?
#
loop_
_entity_poly.entity_id
_entity_poly.type
_entity_poly.pdbx_seq_one_letter_code
_entity_poly.pdbx_strand_id
1 'polypeptide(L)'
;MPSGPPVTSASSPDSDAPASTSSDARASTNGDAPASTRHRDIVVLKGVRKSFGETEVLRGIDLVCRHGETTCIVGGSGAGKTTLLRLVVALDKPTSGSIYVDGVDIVPMSERQLTDVRQKFGMVYQYAALLDSINVLDNVGFPLVEHTKLSRAEIRQRVVEKLRILELDESVLTKFPAELSGGMRKRVGLARALMLDPPIVVYDEPTSGLDPVTSRAVDDLIDDTRRRFGVTSLVITHDIASCFRLADQAVLLSKGQIAARGRPQELAHGDNEIAEDFIRMSGIDVDAVLAGRTRR
;
A
#
# COMPACT_ATOMS: atom_id res chain seq x y z
N MET A 1 -41.83 52.17 -20.58
CA MET A 1 -42.83 53.10 -20.04
C MET A 1 -44.20 52.47 -20.04
N PRO A 2 -45.03 52.65 -19.06
CA PRO A 2 -44.81 52.90 -17.62
C PRO A 2 -45.45 51.80 -16.79
N SER A 3 -45.51 51.62 -15.54
CA SER A 3 -45.50 52.35 -14.32
C SER A 3 -45.75 51.37 -13.15
N GLY A 4 -45.03 51.53 -12.09
CA GLY A 4 -45.39 50.94 -10.77
C GLY A 4 -46.32 51.90 -10.00
N PRO A 5 -46.37 51.85 -8.66
CA PRO A 5 -46.79 50.90 -7.65
C PRO A 5 -48.09 51.36 -6.95
N PRO A 6 -48.52 51.04 -5.74
CA PRO A 6 -47.88 51.34 -4.45
C PRO A 6 -48.15 50.39 -3.27
N VAL A 7 -47.36 50.55 -2.27
CA VAL A 7 -47.28 50.47 -0.81
C VAL A 7 -48.58 50.64 -0.02
N THR A 8 -48.70 49.88 1.11
CA THR A 8 -49.12 50.33 2.46
C THR A 8 -49.07 49.15 3.42
N SER A 9 -48.32 49.14 4.46
CA SER A 9 -48.17 49.78 5.76
C SER A 9 -48.99 49.15 6.90
N ALA A 10 -48.24 48.76 7.94
CA ALA A 10 -48.45 48.90 9.37
C ALA A 10 -49.48 47.95 10.04
N SER A 11 -49.25 47.29 11.14
CA SER A 11 -48.89 47.83 12.49
C SER A 11 -48.83 46.64 13.48
N SER A 12 -47.90 46.67 14.40
CA SER A 12 -47.94 45.99 15.72
C SER A 12 -48.96 46.68 16.65
N PRO A 13 -49.37 46.17 17.83
CA PRO A 13 -48.54 46.05 18.99
C PRO A 13 -48.83 44.95 20.02
N ASP A 14 -47.85 44.75 20.88
CA ASP A 14 -47.81 44.60 22.35
C ASP A 14 -48.45 43.47 23.12
N SER A 15 -47.62 42.90 23.94
CA SER A 15 -47.57 42.74 25.42
C SER A 15 -48.07 41.40 25.96
N ASP A 16 -47.33 40.64 26.68
CA ASP A 16 -47.02 40.61 28.11
C ASP A 16 -46.39 39.28 28.52
N ALA A 17 -45.28 39.37 29.22
CA ALA A 17 -44.78 38.30 30.07
C ALA A 17 -45.53 38.24 31.40
N PRO A 18 -45.51 37.14 32.17
CA PRO A 18 -44.46 37.01 33.18
C PRO A 18 -43.88 35.63 33.48
N ALA A 19 -42.79 35.73 34.13
CA ALA A 19 -41.83 34.84 34.76
C ALA A 19 -42.27 33.59 35.53
N SER A 20 -41.25 32.73 35.68
CA SER A 20 -40.85 31.80 36.76
C SER A 20 -41.15 30.35 36.46
N THR A 21 -40.20 29.41 36.54
CA THR A 21 -39.41 28.98 37.67
C THR A 21 -38.33 27.96 37.21
N SER A 22 -37.20 28.02 37.87
CA SER A 22 -36.07 27.12 37.89
C SER A 22 -36.42 25.63 37.98
N SER A 23 -35.68 24.78 37.22
CA SER A 23 -35.20 23.51 37.75
C SER A 23 -33.95 23.06 36.98
N ASP A 24 -32.91 22.80 37.76
CA ASP A 24 -31.63 22.25 37.40
C ASP A 24 -31.75 21.00 36.50
N ALA A 25 -31.09 21.05 35.34
CA ALA A 25 -30.71 19.85 34.62
C ALA A 25 -29.20 19.87 34.41
N ARG A 26 -28.53 19.02 35.15
CA ARG A 26 -27.07 18.74 35.08
C ARG A 26 -26.69 18.46 33.64
N ALA A 27 -25.77 19.27 33.10
CA ALA A 27 -25.01 18.97 31.92
C ALA A 27 -24.09 17.79 32.23
N SER A 28 -24.42 16.61 31.72
CA SER A 28 -23.50 15.50 31.63
C SER A 28 -22.48 15.84 30.51
N THR A 29 -21.30 16.25 30.91
CA THR A 29 -20.15 16.29 30.03
C THR A 29 -19.81 14.89 29.61
N ASN A 30 -20.34 14.46 28.46
CA ASN A 30 -19.78 13.32 27.75
C ASN A 30 -18.39 13.75 27.28
N GLY A 31 -17.38 13.28 28.01
CA GLY A 31 -16.00 13.34 27.57
C GLY A 31 -15.88 12.62 26.23
N ASP A 32 -15.61 13.37 25.18
CA ASP A 32 -15.13 12.85 23.92
C ASP A 32 -13.85 12.04 24.20
N ALA A 33 -13.99 10.73 24.25
CA ALA A 33 -12.86 9.85 24.15
C ALA A 33 -12.16 10.15 22.80
N PRO A 34 -10.82 10.23 22.74
CA PRO A 34 -10.11 10.49 21.50
C PRO A 34 -10.56 9.45 20.47
N ALA A 35 -11.02 9.93 19.32
CA ALA A 35 -11.40 9.08 18.19
C ALA A 35 -10.26 8.10 17.94
N SER A 36 -10.53 6.82 18.24
CA SER A 36 -9.63 5.73 17.85
C SER A 36 -9.35 5.92 16.37
N THR A 37 -8.09 6.07 15.99
CA THR A 37 -7.61 6.09 14.60
C THR A 37 -8.09 4.79 13.95
N ARG A 38 -9.31 4.81 13.38
CA ARG A 38 -9.79 3.70 12.54
C ARG A 38 -8.89 3.72 11.32
N HIS A 39 -7.97 2.78 11.26
CA HIS A 39 -7.15 2.58 10.07
C HIS A 39 -8.10 2.37 8.89
N ARG A 40 -8.00 3.24 7.88
CA ARG A 40 -8.81 3.16 6.67
C ARG A 40 -8.32 1.96 5.85
N ASP A 41 -9.25 1.10 5.45
CA ASP A 41 -8.95 -0.02 4.53
C ASP A 41 -8.65 0.55 3.13
N ILE A 42 -7.46 0.26 2.60
CA ILE A 42 -7.03 0.80 1.31
C ILE A 42 -7.14 -0.23 0.19
N VAL A 43 -6.92 -1.52 0.49
CA VAL A 43 -7.17 -2.62 -0.43
C VAL A 43 -8.01 -3.66 0.29
N VAL A 44 -9.13 -4.07 -0.32
CA VAL A 44 -10.02 -5.10 0.24
C VAL A 44 -10.37 -6.11 -0.84
N LEU A 45 -10.12 -7.38 -0.58
CA LEU A 45 -10.53 -8.51 -1.38
C LEU A 45 -11.67 -9.23 -0.67
N LYS A 46 -12.74 -9.58 -1.40
CA LYS A 46 -13.90 -10.30 -0.87
C LYS A 46 -14.20 -11.52 -1.73
N GLY A 47 -13.95 -12.71 -1.19
CA GLY A 47 -14.21 -14.00 -1.84
C GLY A 47 -13.54 -14.14 -3.21
N VAL A 48 -12.35 -13.58 -3.41
CA VAL A 48 -11.69 -13.50 -4.71
C VAL A 48 -11.23 -14.89 -5.16
N ARG A 49 -11.69 -15.30 -6.35
CA ARG A 49 -11.31 -16.55 -7.01
C ARG A 49 -10.65 -16.24 -8.35
N LYS A 50 -9.68 -17.07 -8.74
CA LYS A 50 -9.05 -17.00 -10.05
C LYS A 50 -8.76 -18.37 -10.59
N SER A 51 -9.30 -18.64 -11.79
CA SER A 51 -9.01 -19.85 -12.55
C SER A 51 -8.36 -19.51 -13.89
N PHE A 52 -7.51 -20.39 -14.38
CA PHE A 52 -6.97 -20.41 -15.73
C PHE A 52 -7.36 -21.75 -16.36
N GLY A 53 -8.33 -21.71 -17.28
CA GLY A 53 -8.98 -22.92 -17.76
C GLY A 53 -9.62 -23.70 -16.61
N GLU A 54 -9.27 -24.97 -16.46
CA GLU A 54 -9.77 -25.84 -15.39
C GLU A 54 -8.99 -25.70 -14.06
N THR A 55 -7.86 -25.00 -14.06
CA THR A 55 -7.02 -24.87 -12.88
C THR A 55 -7.43 -23.69 -12.03
N GLU A 56 -8.00 -23.94 -10.85
CA GLU A 56 -8.30 -22.90 -9.86
C GLU A 56 -7.05 -22.57 -9.02
N VAL A 57 -6.51 -21.38 -9.22
CA VAL A 57 -5.28 -20.89 -8.55
C VAL A 57 -5.57 -20.17 -7.26
N LEU A 58 -6.64 -19.35 -7.22
CA LEU A 58 -7.10 -18.69 -5.98
C LEU A 58 -8.54 -19.14 -5.68
N ARG A 59 -8.77 -19.50 -4.42
CA ARG A 59 -9.95 -20.25 -3.97
C ARG A 59 -10.74 -19.52 -2.89
N GLY A 60 -11.10 -18.25 -3.15
CA GLY A 60 -11.87 -17.44 -2.20
C GLY A 60 -10.96 -16.74 -1.22
N ILE A 61 -10.28 -15.69 -1.67
CA ILE A 61 -9.39 -14.86 -0.85
C ILE A 61 -10.19 -13.72 -0.25
N ASP A 62 -10.15 -13.62 1.08
CA ASP A 62 -10.64 -12.50 1.88
C ASP A 62 -9.47 -11.82 2.58
N LEU A 63 -9.09 -10.62 2.13
CA LEU A 63 -7.93 -9.88 2.62
C LEU A 63 -8.25 -8.40 2.77
N VAL A 64 -7.75 -7.80 3.83
CA VAL A 64 -7.80 -6.35 4.06
C VAL A 64 -6.38 -5.84 4.29
N CYS A 65 -5.95 -4.87 3.49
CA CYS A 65 -4.73 -4.10 3.72
C CYS A 65 -5.12 -2.71 4.23
N ARG A 66 -4.54 -2.28 5.35
CA ARG A 66 -4.85 -1.00 5.99
C ARG A 66 -3.89 0.08 5.55
N HIS A 67 -4.41 1.29 5.46
CA HIS A 67 -3.62 2.46 5.08
C HIS A 67 -2.45 2.68 6.05
N GLY A 68 -1.25 2.91 5.51
CA GLY A 68 -0.04 3.19 6.27
C GLY A 68 0.59 1.96 6.95
N GLU A 69 -0.01 0.76 6.82
CA GLU A 69 0.54 -0.49 7.34
C GLU A 69 1.31 -1.26 6.24
N THR A 70 2.18 -2.16 6.68
CA THR A 70 2.82 -3.16 5.83
C THR A 70 2.07 -4.48 5.95
N THR A 71 1.44 -4.92 4.85
CA THR A 71 0.89 -6.27 4.72
C THR A 71 1.90 -7.14 3.97
N CYS A 72 2.39 -8.19 4.62
CA CYS A 72 3.27 -9.18 3.99
C CYS A 72 2.49 -10.44 3.63
N ILE A 73 2.59 -10.89 2.38
CA ILE A 73 2.03 -12.15 1.90
C ILE A 73 3.17 -13.12 1.67
N VAL A 74 3.21 -14.16 2.49
CA VAL A 74 4.21 -15.24 2.36
C VAL A 74 3.55 -16.53 1.89
N GLY A 75 4.34 -17.43 1.32
CA GLY A 75 3.87 -18.74 0.90
C GLY A 75 4.87 -19.43 -0.02
N GLY A 76 4.75 -20.73 -0.14
CA GLY A 76 5.60 -21.55 -1.01
C GLY A 76 5.46 -21.21 -2.50
N SER A 77 6.32 -21.83 -3.32
CA SER A 77 6.18 -21.73 -4.78
C SER A 77 4.84 -22.31 -5.23
N GLY A 78 4.18 -21.66 -6.17
CA GLY A 78 2.87 -22.10 -6.67
C GLY A 78 1.68 -21.81 -5.73
N ALA A 79 1.87 -21.16 -4.58
CA ALA A 79 0.78 -20.81 -3.65
C ALA A 79 -0.26 -19.83 -4.23
N GLY A 80 0.05 -19.15 -5.34
CA GLY A 80 -0.83 -18.15 -5.96
C GLY A 80 -0.44 -16.70 -5.70
N LYS A 81 0.73 -16.43 -5.08
CA LYS A 81 1.20 -15.08 -4.71
C LYS A 81 1.23 -14.10 -5.88
N THR A 82 1.88 -14.48 -6.98
CA THR A 82 1.99 -13.64 -8.19
C THR A 82 0.62 -13.41 -8.83
N THR A 83 -0.27 -14.40 -8.82
CA THR A 83 -1.65 -14.25 -9.31
C THR A 83 -2.41 -13.25 -8.43
N LEU A 84 -2.31 -13.37 -7.12
CA LEU A 84 -2.93 -12.44 -6.18
C LEU A 84 -2.42 -11.01 -6.39
N LEU A 85 -1.10 -10.83 -6.54
CA LEU A 85 -0.48 -9.55 -6.87
C LEU A 85 -1.09 -8.93 -8.12
N ARG A 86 -1.12 -9.69 -9.23
CA ARG A 86 -1.64 -9.20 -10.52
C ARG A 86 -3.09 -8.73 -10.45
N LEU A 87 -3.92 -9.40 -9.63
CA LEU A 87 -5.30 -9.01 -9.39
C LEU A 87 -5.37 -7.71 -8.58
N VAL A 88 -4.59 -7.57 -7.51
CA VAL A 88 -4.57 -6.38 -6.65
C VAL A 88 -4.16 -5.14 -7.43
N VAL A 89 -3.12 -5.24 -8.28
CA VAL A 89 -2.64 -4.10 -9.08
C VAL A 89 -3.41 -3.93 -10.41
N ALA A 90 -4.54 -4.61 -10.57
CA ALA A 90 -5.40 -4.54 -11.74
C ALA A 90 -4.72 -4.92 -13.07
N LEU A 91 -3.71 -5.79 -13.06
CA LEU A 91 -3.08 -6.36 -14.26
C LEU A 91 -3.82 -7.60 -14.77
N ASP A 92 -4.74 -8.14 -13.97
CA ASP A 92 -5.61 -9.25 -14.32
C ASP A 92 -6.97 -9.07 -13.64
N LYS A 93 -8.00 -9.78 -14.07
CA LYS A 93 -9.33 -9.77 -13.46
C LYS A 93 -9.60 -11.10 -12.74
N PRO A 94 -10.27 -11.08 -11.59
CA PRO A 94 -10.69 -12.30 -10.93
C PRO A 94 -11.77 -13.03 -11.75
N THR A 95 -11.90 -14.33 -11.54
CA THR A 95 -12.99 -15.13 -12.10
C THR A 95 -14.30 -14.85 -11.36
N SER A 96 -14.22 -14.59 -10.05
CA SER A 96 -15.33 -14.13 -9.20
C SER A 96 -14.81 -13.45 -7.95
N GLY A 97 -15.72 -12.81 -7.20
CA GLY A 97 -15.40 -11.98 -6.04
C GLY A 97 -15.21 -10.52 -6.41
N SER A 98 -14.89 -9.69 -5.42
CA SER A 98 -14.72 -8.24 -5.57
C SER A 98 -13.39 -7.78 -5.01
N ILE A 99 -12.81 -6.75 -5.65
CA ILE A 99 -11.56 -6.11 -5.23
C ILE A 99 -11.81 -4.62 -5.14
N TYR A 100 -11.59 -4.07 -3.95
CA TYR A 100 -11.74 -2.64 -3.70
C TYR A 100 -10.37 -2.02 -3.51
N VAL A 101 -10.12 -0.93 -4.21
CA VAL A 101 -8.93 -0.08 -4.03
C VAL A 101 -9.41 1.30 -3.64
N ASP A 102 -9.01 1.77 -2.46
CA ASP A 102 -9.43 3.07 -1.94
C ASP A 102 -10.97 3.22 -1.89
N GLY A 103 -11.66 2.14 -1.51
CA GLY A 103 -13.12 2.07 -1.39
C GLY A 103 -13.88 1.86 -2.69
N VAL A 104 -13.21 1.80 -3.85
CA VAL A 104 -13.85 1.63 -5.17
C VAL A 104 -13.66 0.21 -5.70
N ASP A 105 -14.75 -0.46 -6.09
CA ASP A 105 -14.69 -1.79 -6.73
C ASP A 105 -14.09 -1.68 -8.14
N ILE A 106 -12.96 -2.34 -8.35
CA ILE A 106 -12.21 -2.27 -9.59
C ILE A 106 -12.58 -3.40 -10.59
N VAL A 107 -13.31 -4.43 -10.14
CA VAL A 107 -13.61 -5.60 -10.98
C VAL A 107 -14.49 -5.24 -12.20
N PRO A 108 -15.55 -4.41 -12.07
CA PRO A 108 -16.38 -4.03 -13.20
C PRO A 108 -15.77 -2.98 -14.13
N MET A 109 -14.60 -2.43 -13.79
CA MET A 109 -13.99 -1.32 -14.52
C MET A 109 -13.48 -1.74 -15.90
N SER A 110 -13.58 -0.81 -16.85
CA SER A 110 -12.95 -0.90 -18.18
C SER A 110 -11.43 -0.69 -18.07
N GLU A 111 -10.66 -1.11 -19.08
CA GLU A 111 -9.21 -0.90 -19.12
C GLU A 111 -8.81 0.58 -18.98
N ARG A 112 -9.59 1.48 -19.57
CA ARG A 112 -9.36 2.93 -19.44
C ARG A 112 -9.49 3.41 -18.00
N GLN A 113 -10.51 2.95 -17.27
CA GLN A 113 -10.68 3.28 -15.85
C GLN A 113 -9.62 2.65 -14.97
N LEU A 114 -9.17 1.42 -15.31
CA LEU A 114 -8.09 0.74 -14.58
C LEU A 114 -6.74 1.46 -14.72
N THR A 115 -6.53 2.27 -15.76
CA THR A 115 -5.31 3.10 -15.88
C THR A 115 -5.16 4.04 -14.69
N ASP A 116 -6.23 4.71 -14.27
CA ASP A 116 -6.20 5.61 -13.11
C ASP A 116 -6.01 4.84 -11.78
N VAL A 117 -6.56 3.62 -11.70
CA VAL A 117 -6.34 2.75 -10.54
C VAL A 117 -4.88 2.31 -10.46
N ARG A 118 -4.26 1.92 -11.58
CA ARG A 118 -2.86 1.49 -11.64
C ARG A 118 -1.88 2.58 -11.19
N GLN A 119 -2.19 3.86 -11.40
CA GLN A 119 -1.38 4.99 -10.92
C GLN A 119 -1.37 5.09 -9.38
N LYS A 120 -2.32 4.48 -8.67
CA LYS A 120 -2.31 4.40 -7.21
C LYS A 120 -1.27 3.40 -6.67
N PHE A 121 -0.63 2.62 -7.54
CA PHE A 121 0.35 1.60 -7.18
C PHE A 121 1.73 1.95 -7.69
N GLY A 122 2.71 2.02 -6.80
CA GLY A 122 4.12 1.97 -7.16
C GLY A 122 4.60 0.53 -7.14
N MET A 123 5.15 0.03 -8.24
CA MET A 123 5.64 -1.36 -8.34
C MET A 123 7.15 -1.43 -8.24
N VAL A 124 7.64 -2.22 -7.28
CA VAL A 124 9.05 -2.54 -7.08
C VAL A 124 9.25 -4.02 -7.32
N TYR A 125 9.94 -4.36 -8.40
CA TYR A 125 10.21 -5.74 -8.80
C TYR A 125 11.53 -6.23 -8.21
N GLN A 126 11.69 -7.55 -8.13
CA GLN A 126 12.87 -8.25 -7.61
C GLN A 126 14.22 -7.69 -8.15
N TYR A 127 14.31 -7.43 -9.44
CA TYR A 127 15.50 -6.91 -10.12
C TYR A 127 15.37 -5.43 -10.51
N ALA A 128 14.52 -4.65 -9.81
CA ALA A 128 14.19 -3.26 -10.10
C ALA A 128 13.54 -3.02 -11.48
N ALA A 129 13.60 -3.95 -12.41
CA ALA A 129 13.04 -3.90 -13.77
C ALA A 129 13.33 -2.58 -14.49
N LEU A 130 14.55 -2.05 -14.35
CA LEU A 130 14.98 -0.85 -15.06
C LEU A 130 15.12 -1.15 -16.55
N LEU A 131 14.84 -0.15 -17.37
CA LEU A 131 15.02 -0.21 -18.81
C LEU A 131 16.50 0.02 -19.10
N ASP A 132 17.20 -1.01 -19.59
CA ASP A 132 18.66 -1.00 -19.78
C ASP A 132 19.12 -0.03 -20.89
N SER A 133 18.23 0.31 -21.82
CA SER A 133 18.49 1.18 -22.97
C SER A 133 18.44 2.68 -22.65
N ILE A 134 18.00 3.07 -21.44
CA ILE A 134 17.89 4.46 -21.02
C ILE A 134 18.58 4.70 -19.68
N ASN A 135 19.02 5.93 -19.44
CA ASN A 135 19.71 6.32 -18.23
C ASN A 135 18.78 6.40 -17.01
N VAL A 136 19.35 6.69 -15.83
CA VAL A 136 18.60 6.81 -14.55
C VAL A 136 17.57 7.91 -14.61
N LEU A 137 17.89 9.10 -15.17
CA LEU A 137 16.95 10.20 -15.29
C LEU A 137 15.69 9.79 -16.05
N ASP A 138 15.88 9.15 -17.19
CA ASP A 138 14.75 8.73 -18.04
C ASP A 138 14.02 7.52 -17.45
N ASN A 139 14.71 6.58 -16.78
CA ASN A 139 14.08 5.48 -16.05
C ASN A 139 13.18 5.98 -14.92
N VAL A 140 13.68 6.87 -14.06
CA VAL A 140 12.92 7.39 -12.90
C VAL A 140 11.82 8.34 -13.37
N GLY A 141 12.11 9.18 -14.37
CA GLY A 141 11.15 10.15 -14.92
C GLY A 141 10.06 9.53 -15.80
N PHE A 142 10.20 8.27 -16.23
CA PHE A 142 9.30 7.60 -17.16
C PHE A 142 7.81 7.71 -16.77
N PRO A 143 7.40 7.44 -15.52
CA PRO A 143 5.98 7.58 -15.14
C PRO A 143 5.45 9.01 -15.30
N LEU A 144 6.27 10.03 -15.09
CA LEU A 144 5.85 11.43 -15.29
C LEU A 144 5.69 11.77 -16.75
N VAL A 145 6.55 11.23 -17.63
CA VAL A 145 6.45 11.40 -19.10
C VAL A 145 5.14 10.82 -19.61
N GLU A 146 4.77 9.62 -19.15
CA GLU A 146 3.57 8.90 -19.60
C GLU A 146 2.26 9.49 -19.07
N HIS A 147 2.26 9.97 -17.82
CA HIS A 147 1.02 10.31 -17.11
C HIS A 147 0.83 11.81 -16.83
N THR A 148 1.79 12.67 -17.21
CA THR A 148 1.69 14.11 -16.96
C THR A 148 2.04 14.93 -18.18
N LYS A 149 1.80 16.25 -18.12
CA LYS A 149 2.20 17.22 -19.14
C LYS A 149 3.41 18.06 -18.70
N LEU A 150 4.19 17.58 -17.74
CA LEU A 150 5.35 18.31 -17.22
C LEU A 150 6.43 18.46 -18.27
N SER A 151 7.11 19.59 -18.27
CA SER A 151 8.31 19.81 -19.06
C SER A 151 9.46 18.92 -18.61
N ARG A 152 10.41 18.67 -19.50
CA ARG A 152 11.62 17.91 -19.17
C ARG A 152 12.43 18.50 -18.00
N ALA A 153 12.42 19.80 -17.85
CA ALA A 153 13.07 20.49 -16.73
C ALA A 153 12.38 20.20 -15.39
N GLU A 154 11.04 20.26 -15.36
CA GLU A 154 10.25 19.93 -14.17
C GLU A 154 10.38 18.44 -13.79
N ILE A 155 10.38 17.54 -14.79
CA ILE A 155 10.61 16.11 -14.56
C ILE A 155 11.99 15.90 -13.94
N ARG A 156 13.06 16.52 -14.51
CA ARG A 156 14.41 16.42 -13.97
C ARG A 156 14.47 16.87 -12.51
N GLN A 157 13.84 18.00 -12.19
CA GLN A 157 13.83 18.51 -10.81
C GLN A 157 13.19 17.50 -9.85
N ARG A 158 12.02 16.94 -10.19
CA ARG A 158 11.33 15.94 -9.36
C ARG A 158 12.13 14.65 -9.22
N VAL A 159 12.80 14.21 -10.28
CA VAL A 159 13.69 13.04 -10.24
C VAL A 159 14.83 13.27 -9.27
N VAL A 160 15.51 14.44 -9.35
CA VAL A 160 16.61 14.79 -8.43
C VAL A 160 16.14 14.80 -6.98
N GLU A 161 14.99 15.42 -6.70
CA GLU A 161 14.40 15.44 -5.36
C GLU A 161 14.13 14.03 -4.83
N LYS A 162 13.52 13.16 -5.64
CA LYS A 162 13.20 11.80 -5.27
C LYS A 162 14.46 10.95 -5.02
N LEU A 163 15.47 11.07 -5.90
CA LEU A 163 16.75 10.37 -5.75
C LEU A 163 17.48 10.82 -4.48
N ARG A 164 17.48 12.13 -4.19
CA ARG A 164 18.13 12.68 -2.98
C ARG A 164 17.50 12.14 -1.70
N ILE A 165 16.16 12.03 -1.65
CA ILE A 165 15.44 11.42 -0.50
C ILE A 165 15.86 9.95 -0.31
N LEU A 166 16.15 9.25 -1.41
CA LEU A 166 16.60 7.86 -1.42
C LEU A 166 18.13 7.72 -1.35
N GLU A 167 18.83 8.79 -0.94
CA GLU A 167 20.28 8.81 -0.72
C GLU A 167 21.10 8.48 -1.97
N LEU A 168 20.65 8.95 -3.12
CA LEU A 168 21.36 8.89 -4.38
C LEU A 168 21.78 10.30 -4.82
N ASP A 169 23.05 10.43 -5.20
CA ASP A 169 23.62 11.68 -5.71
C ASP A 169 23.22 11.95 -7.15
N GLU A 170 23.20 13.22 -7.58
CA GLU A 170 22.84 13.62 -8.94
C GLU A 170 23.78 13.06 -10.02
N SER A 171 25.01 12.68 -9.67
CA SER A 171 25.96 12.04 -10.59
C SER A 171 25.46 10.73 -11.19
N VAL A 172 24.39 10.13 -10.58
CA VAL A 172 23.81 8.90 -11.14
C VAL A 172 22.86 9.15 -12.32
N LEU A 173 22.39 10.39 -12.52
CA LEU A 173 21.34 10.71 -13.51
C LEU A 173 21.68 10.26 -14.94
N THR A 174 22.95 10.38 -15.33
CA THR A 174 23.41 10.03 -16.67
C THR A 174 23.86 8.57 -16.80
N LYS A 175 23.96 7.84 -15.68
CA LYS A 175 24.35 6.43 -15.67
C LYS A 175 23.25 5.53 -16.21
N PHE A 176 23.66 4.45 -16.84
CA PHE A 176 22.78 3.36 -17.25
C PHE A 176 22.68 2.30 -16.15
N PRO A 177 21.64 1.45 -16.15
CA PRO A 177 21.45 0.42 -15.13
C PRO A 177 22.67 -0.49 -14.93
N ALA A 178 23.40 -0.81 -15.98
CA ALA A 178 24.61 -1.64 -15.93
C ALA A 178 25.76 -1.01 -15.12
N GLU A 179 25.80 0.33 -15.00
CA GLU A 179 26.83 1.08 -14.29
C GLU A 179 26.52 1.26 -12.80
N LEU A 180 25.36 0.76 -12.34
CA LEU A 180 24.90 0.89 -10.97
C LEU A 180 25.23 -0.35 -10.14
N SER A 181 25.58 -0.17 -8.87
CA SER A 181 25.63 -1.29 -7.92
C SER A 181 24.22 -1.87 -7.70
N GLY A 182 24.14 -3.10 -7.16
CA GLY A 182 22.83 -3.74 -6.85
C GLY A 182 21.93 -2.89 -5.94
N GLY A 183 22.53 -2.28 -4.90
CA GLY A 183 21.80 -1.37 -3.99
C GLY A 183 21.32 -0.09 -4.68
N MET A 184 22.17 0.51 -5.55
CA MET A 184 21.77 1.68 -6.34
C MET A 184 20.62 1.34 -7.30
N ARG A 185 20.68 0.20 -8.01
CA ARG A 185 19.57 -0.24 -8.88
C ARG A 185 18.26 -0.35 -8.14
N LYS A 186 18.27 -0.92 -6.93
CA LYS A 186 17.05 -1.03 -6.09
C LYS A 186 16.50 0.34 -5.70
N ARG A 187 17.35 1.27 -5.26
CA ARG A 187 16.95 2.64 -4.93
C ARG A 187 16.42 3.41 -6.15
N VAL A 188 17.02 3.22 -7.32
CA VAL A 188 16.51 3.81 -8.58
C VAL A 188 15.15 3.21 -8.98
N GLY A 189 14.99 1.89 -8.86
CA GLY A 189 13.70 1.22 -9.10
C GLY A 189 12.61 1.70 -8.14
N LEU A 190 12.96 1.91 -6.87
CA LEU A 190 12.06 2.49 -5.87
C LEU A 190 11.75 3.96 -6.18
N ALA A 191 12.73 4.77 -6.59
CA ALA A 191 12.52 6.14 -7.03
C ALA A 191 11.48 6.21 -8.15
N ARG A 192 11.62 5.35 -9.16
CA ARG A 192 10.66 5.25 -10.26
C ARG A 192 9.25 4.88 -9.77
N ALA A 193 9.14 3.91 -8.88
CA ALA A 193 7.86 3.47 -8.32
C ALA A 193 7.14 4.59 -7.55
N LEU A 194 7.90 5.51 -6.94
CA LEU A 194 7.39 6.61 -6.13
C LEU A 194 7.14 7.92 -6.91
N MET A 195 7.38 7.96 -8.24
CA MET A 195 7.34 9.23 -8.99
C MET A 195 5.96 9.85 -9.12
N LEU A 196 4.90 9.04 -9.07
CA LEU A 196 3.51 9.51 -9.10
C LEU A 196 2.93 9.71 -7.69
N ASP A 197 3.77 9.65 -6.65
CA ASP A 197 3.36 9.72 -5.24
C ASP A 197 2.20 8.76 -4.90
N PRO A 198 2.36 7.46 -5.22
CA PRO A 198 1.29 6.48 -5.05
C PRO A 198 1.01 6.23 -3.57
N PRO A 199 -0.27 6.08 -3.16
CA PRO A 199 -0.62 5.74 -1.78
C PRO A 199 -0.25 4.29 -1.41
N ILE A 200 0.01 3.43 -2.39
CA ILE A 200 0.35 2.01 -2.18
C ILE A 200 1.63 1.68 -2.93
N VAL A 201 2.59 1.07 -2.24
CA VAL A 201 3.80 0.51 -2.87
C VAL A 201 3.78 -1.00 -2.73
N VAL A 202 3.95 -1.67 -3.84
CA VAL A 202 3.94 -3.14 -3.93
C VAL A 202 5.35 -3.62 -4.23
N TYR A 203 5.84 -4.55 -3.42
CA TYR A 203 7.15 -5.16 -3.54
C TYR A 203 6.99 -6.63 -3.89
N ASP A 204 7.50 -7.03 -5.05
CA ASP A 204 7.46 -8.40 -5.53
C ASP A 204 8.83 -9.06 -5.34
N GLU A 205 8.92 -9.95 -4.35
CA GLU A 205 10.13 -10.70 -3.97
C GLU A 205 11.39 -9.82 -3.77
N PRO A 206 11.32 -8.75 -2.95
CA PRO A 206 12.37 -7.71 -2.90
C PRO A 206 13.71 -8.21 -2.39
N THR A 207 13.74 -9.27 -1.57
CA THR A 207 14.95 -9.85 -0.95
C THR A 207 15.41 -11.15 -1.62
N SER A 208 14.69 -11.63 -2.62
CA SER A 208 15.00 -12.92 -3.27
C SER A 208 16.40 -12.93 -3.88
N GLY A 209 17.14 -14.02 -3.60
CA GLY A 209 18.49 -14.21 -4.11
C GLY A 209 19.57 -13.34 -3.46
N LEU A 210 19.26 -12.66 -2.36
CA LEU A 210 20.22 -11.87 -1.60
C LEU A 210 20.76 -12.62 -0.38
N ASP A 211 21.98 -12.26 0.02
CA ASP A 211 22.50 -12.67 1.32
C ASP A 211 21.72 -12.01 2.49
N PRO A 212 21.83 -12.53 3.72
CA PRO A 212 21.04 -12.02 4.86
C PRO A 212 21.32 -10.55 5.21
N VAL A 213 22.55 -10.05 5.00
CA VAL A 213 22.93 -8.67 5.31
C VAL A 213 22.27 -7.72 4.32
N THR A 214 22.38 -8.05 3.04
CA THR A 214 21.77 -7.27 1.95
C THR A 214 20.23 -7.32 2.02
N SER A 215 19.64 -8.48 2.38
CA SER A 215 18.19 -8.61 2.61
C SER A 215 17.72 -7.66 3.70
N ARG A 216 18.46 -7.58 4.82
CA ARG A 216 18.14 -6.66 5.91
C ARG A 216 18.19 -5.19 5.48
N ALA A 217 19.18 -4.80 4.69
CA ALA A 217 19.28 -3.43 4.15
C ALA A 217 18.09 -3.10 3.23
N VAL A 218 17.54 -4.08 2.50
CA VAL A 218 16.34 -3.91 1.68
C VAL A 218 15.09 -3.78 2.55
N ASP A 219 14.97 -4.58 3.61
CA ASP A 219 13.87 -4.45 4.57
C ASP A 219 13.88 -3.07 5.24
N ASP A 220 15.06 -2.57 5.64
CA ASP A 220 15.21 -1.23 6.20
C ASP A 220 14.77 -0.16 5.20
N LEU A 221 15.14 -0.29 3.92
CA LEU A 221 14.72 0.62 2.86
C LEU A 221 13.19 0.63 2.65
N ILE A 222 12.53 -0.53 2.76
CA ILE A 222 11.07 -0.66 2.64
C ILE A 222 10.39 0.05 3.81
N ASP A 223 10.83 -0.19 5.05
CA ASP A 223 10.25 0.43 6.24
C ASP A 223 10.50 1.95 6.28
N ASP A 224 11.70 2.40 5.93
CA ASP A 224 12.02 3.83 5.80
C ASP A 224 11.17 4.51 4.73
N THR A 225 10.96 3.84 3.60
CA THR A 225 10.08 4.35 2.52
C THR A 225 8.66 4.56 3.04
N ARG A 226 8.10 3.55 3.72
CA ARG A 226 6.77 3.64 4.32
C ARG A 226 6.67 4.82 5.28
N ARG A 227 7.64 5.00 6.16
CA ARG A 227 7.65 6.09 7.16
C ARG A 227 7.82 7.47 6.52
N ARG A 228 8.76 7.61 5.58
CA ARG A 228 9.09 8.92 4.95
C ARG A 228 8.00 9.40 4.00
N PHE A 229 7.36 8.50 3.26
CA PHE A 229 6.35 8.85 2.25
C PHE A 229 4.91 8.59 2.71
N GLY A 230 4.69 7.99 3.91
CA GLY A 230 3.35 7.68 4.42
C GLY A 230 2.58 6.68 3.57
N VAL A 231 3.28 5.85 2.80
CA VAL A 231 2.66 4.87 1.89
C VAL A 231 2.21 3.61 2.63
N THR A 232 1.25 2.90 2.05
CA THR A 232 0.92 1.53 2.43
C THR A 232 1.83 0.58 1.67
N SER A 233 2.42 -0.40 2.35
CA SER A 233 3.29 -1.39 1.73
C SER A 233 2.60 -2.74 1.61
N LEU A 234 2.60 -3.33 0.40
CA LEU A 234 2.21 -4.71 0.16
C LEU A 234 3.46 -5.47 -0.29
N VAL A 235 3.95 -6.37 0.55
CA VAL A 235 5.17 -7.14 0.27
C VAL A 235 4.80 -8.59 -0.01
N ILE A 236 5.22 -9.10 -1.15
CA ILE A 236 5.08 -10.49 -1.52
C ILE A 236 6.44 -11.14 -1.50
N THR A 237 6.59 -12.19 -0.71
CA THR A 237 7.88 -12.86 -0.54
C THR A 237 7.70 -14.33 -0.15
N HIS A 238 8.75 -15.12 -0.29
CA HIS A 238 8.88 -16.43 0.34
C HIS A 238 9.80 -16.39 1.57
N ASP A 239 10.42 -15.23 1.85
CA ASP A 239 11.30 -15.01 3.00
C ASP A 239 10.50 -14.65 4.25
N ILE A 240 10.34 -15.62 5.16
CA ILE A 240 9.63 -15.43 6.43
C ILE A 240 10.35 -14.42 7.32
N ALA A 241 11.68 -14.41 7.31
CA ALA A 241 12.45 -13.49 8.16
C ALA A 241 12.19 -12.02 7.74
N SER A 242 12.20 -11.72 6.44
CA SER A 242 11.78 -10.40 5.91
C SER A 242 10.34 -10.08 6.26
N CYS A 243 9.43 -11.03 6.07
CA CYS A 243 8.03 -10.84 6.43
C CYS A 243 7.86 -10.47 7.90
N PHE A 244 8.50 -11.20 8.81
CA PHE A 244 8.38 -10.96 10.25
C PHE A 244 9.06 -9.66 10.71
N ARG A 245 10.08 -9.19 9.99
CA ARG A 245 10.69 -7.88 10.25
C ARG A 245 9.81 -6.71 9.82
N LEU A 246 9.13 -6.84 8.68
CA LEU A 246 8.41 -5.75 8.03
C LEU A 246 6.94 -5.65 8.42
N ALA A 247 6.25 -6.79 8.54
CA ALA A 247 4.80 -6.84 8.54
C ALA A 247 4.15 -6.25 9.80
N ASP A 248 3.17 -5.39 9.62
CA ASP A 248 2.14 -5.13 10.63
C ASP A 248 1.09 -6.24 10.59
N GLN A 249 0.81 -6.76 9.38
CA GLN A 249 0.01 -7.95 9.14
C GLN A 249 0.78 -8.94 8.24
N ALA A 250 0.98 -10.16 8.72
CA ALA A 250 1.49 -11.27 7.92
C ALA A 250 0.34 -12.18 7.48
N VAL A 251 0.39 -12.65 6.24
CA VAL A 251 -0.62 -13.50 5.59
C VAL A 251 0.08 -14.70 4.98
N LEU A 252 -0.23 -15.88 5.43
CA LEU A 252 0.27 -17.14 4.85
C LEU A 252 -0.70 -17.61 3.76
N LEU A 253 -0.23 -17.58 2.52
CA LEU A 253 -0.96 -18.11 1.37
C LEU A 253 -0.50 -19.56 1.09
N SER A 254 -1.41 -20.51 1.10
CA SER A 254 -1.14 -21.90 0.81
C SER A 254 -2.24 -22.48 -0.09
N LYS A 255 -1.84 -23.17 -1.16
CA LYS A 255 -2.77 -23.84 -2.10
C LYS A 255 -3.94 -22.96 -2.57
N GLY A 256 -3.66 -21.66 -2.80
CA GLY A 256 -4.66 -20.70 -3.27
C GLY A 256 -5.64 -20.19 -2.21
N GLN A 257 -5.37 -20.41 -0.94
CA GLN A 257 -6.19 -19.94 0.19
C GLN A 257 -5.32 -19.25 1.25
N ILE A 258 -5.91 -18.36 2.04
CA ILE A 258 -5.25 -17.82 3.22
C ILE A 258 -5.34 -18.88 4.33
N ALA A 259 -4.20 -19.51 4.61
CA ALA A 259 -4.08 -20.53 5.65
C ALA A 259 -4.00 -19.93 7.06
N ALA A 260 -3.33 -18.78 7.19
CA ALA A 260 -3.22 -18.03 8.44
C ALA A 260 -3.03 -16.55 8.16
N ARG A 261 -3.45 -15.70 9.09
CA ARG A 261 -3.18 -14.25 9.06
C ARG A 261 -3.19 -13.69 10.48
N GLY A 262 -2.36 -12.69 10.72
CA GLY A 262 -2.26 -12.02 12.02
C GLY A 262 -1.01 -11.16 12.09
N ARG A 263 -0.70 -10.66 13.27
CA ARG A 263 0.61 -10.07 13.53
C ARG A 263 1.69 -11.14 13.46
N PRO A 264 2.95 -10.81 13.11
CA PRO A 264 4.04 -11.80 13.08
C PRO A 264 4.15 -12.66 14.35
N GLN A 265 3.97 -12.02 15.53
CA GLN A 265 3.98 -12.71 16.81
C GLN A 265 2.83 -13.72 16.96
N GLU A 266 1.64 -13.36 16.49
CA GLU A 266 0.45 -14.23 16.53
C GLU A 266 0.61 -15.44 15.62
N LEU A 267 1.25 -15.25 14.45
CA LEU A 267 1.56 -16.37 13.55
C LEU A 267 2.67 -17.26 14.10
N ALA A 268 3.63 -16.67 14.82
CA ALA A 268 4.79 -17.39 15.36
C ALA A 268 4.44 -18.32 16.54
N HIS A 269 3.48 -17.88 17.37
CA HIS A 269 3.15 -18.53 18.63
C HIS A 269 1.66 -18.93 18.73
N GLY A 270 0.91 -18.85 17.63
CA GLY A 270 -0.51 -19.22 17.59
C GLY A 270 -0.70 -20.71 17.30
N ASP A 271 -1.90 -21.21 17.56
CA ASP A 271 -2.29 -22.62 17.43
C ASP A 271 -2.61 -23.05 15.98
N ASN A 272 -1.97 -22.43 14.97
CA ASN A 272 -2.22 -22.76 13.57
C ASN A 272 -1.13 -23.71 13.05
N GLU A 273 -1.44 -25.00 12.94
CA GLU A 273 -0.52 -26.05 12.49
C GLU A 273 0.16 -25.74 11.14
N ILE A 274 -0.57 -25.14 10.18
CA ILE A 274 -0.01 -24.81 8.87
C ILE A 274 1.02 -23.70 8.96
N ALA A 275 0.76 -22.70 9.81
CA ALA A 275 1.71 -21.61 10.04
C ALA A 275 2.95 -22.11 10.80
N GLU A 276 2.74 -22.93 11.82
CA GLU A 276 3.82 -23.56 12.60
C GLU A 276 4.72 -24.41 11.71
N ASP A 277 4.14 -25.31 10.89
CA ASP A 277 4.87 -26.14 9.96
C ASP A 277 5.66 -25.30 8.94
N PHE A 278 5.04 -24.25 8.39
CA PHE A 278 5.70 -23.38 7.42
C PHE A 278 6.88 -22.65 8.02
N ILE A 279 6.73 -22.13 9.24
CA ILE A 279 7.80 -21.45 10.00
C ILE A 279 8.93 -22.44 10.34
N ARG A 280 8.60 -23.62 10.89
CA ARG A 280 9.55 -24.65 11.22
C ARG A 280 10.37 -25.10 10.00
N MET A 281 9.72 -25.32 8.85
CA MET A 281 10.39 -25.70 7.61
C MET A 281 11.33 -24.60 7.06
N SER A 282 11.11 -23.34 7.42
CA SER A 282 12.00 -22.24 7.01
C SER A 282 13.35 -22.24 7.74
N GLY A 283 13.44 -22.93 8.88
CA GLY A 283 14.66 -23.00 9.70
C GLY A 283 15.05 -21.68 10.37
N ILE A 284 14.15 -20.67 10.41
CA ILE A 284 14.44 -19.39 11.06
C ILE A 284 14.28 -19.47 12.57
N ASP A 285 15.14 -18.75 13.29
CA ASP A 285 14.94 -18.42 14.70
C ASP A 285 13.98 -17.21 14.78
N VAL A 286 12.70 -17.53 15.00
CA VAL A 286 11.61 -16.54 15.02
C VAL A 286 11.79 -15.54 16.15
N ASP A 287 12.18 -15.99 17.33
CA ASP A 287 12.34 -15.13 18.51
C ASP A 287 13.48 -14.13 18.31
N ALA A 288 14.59 -14.57 17.70
CA ALA A 288 15.68 -13.68 17.33
C ALA A 288 15.26 -12.62 16.28
N VAL A 289 14.43 -13.01 15.31
CA VAL A 289 13.90 -12.08 14.29
C VAL A 289 12.97 -11.05 14.92
N LEU A 290 12.02 -11.47 15.76
CA LEU A 290 11.07 -10.61 16.45
C LEU A 290 11.73 -9.68 17.47
N ALA A 291 12.73 -10.15 18.22
CA ALA A 291 13.52 -9.33 19.14
C ALA A 291 14.30 -8.20 18.42
N GLY A 292 14.74 -8.45 17.18
CA GLY A 292 15.38 -7.44 16.34
C GLY A 292 14.43 -6.33 15.88
N ARG A 293 13.11 -6.58 15.85
CA ARG A 293 12.07 -5.59 15.49
C ARG A 293 11.77 -4.62 16.62
N THR A 294 11.79 -5.08 17.88
CA THR A 294 11.47 -4.27 19.07
C THR A 294 12.54 -3.23 19.41
N ARG A 295 13.71 -3.26 18.80
CA ARG A 295 14.81 -2.32 19.02
C ARG A 295 14.85 -1.14 18.05
N ARG A 296 13.82 -0.97 17.22
CA ARG A 296 13.65 0.12 16.24
C ARG A 296 12.42 0.95 16.62
#